data_7e176c18ff46bae2dd1c7d0bd48c13dc
#
_entry.id   7e176c18ff46bae2dd1c7d0bd48c13dc
#
_cell.length_a   1.000
_cell.length_b   1.000
_cell.length_c   1.000
_cell.angle_alpha   90.00
_cell.angle_beta   90.00
_cell.angle_gamma   90.00
#
_symmetry.space_group_name_H-M   'P 1'
#
loop_
_entity.id
_entity.type
_entity.pdbx_description
1 polymer ?
#
loop_
_entity_poly.entity_id
_entity_poly.type
_entity_poly.pdbx_seq_one_letter_code
_entity_poly.pdbx_strand_id
1 'polypeptide(L)'
;MNDDLIGRREMLRRAMMAAGALVAHPLLGSATAPADDRARLASWVRTLRAERLMTTRVPLGRAVARVGELSLGSPYVAGMLDAYAKEGGDPRSEPLTLDLSRFDCVLLVEGCLAVARAAHGQGRWSDFAREVERMRYRGGVRNGYASRLHYFSEWIEDNARRGLLRDLGTELGGTRDERPLRFMTEHRSAYPALRDGATFQAIAERERALDAMRRVVIPTDRIAAVQNRIQTGDVLAFATRIAGLDATHTGFAYRDRAGVMRVLHAPLSGGAVEVSRRTLPEYVAAIRNATGIMVARPLRA
;
A
#
# COMPACT_ATOMS: atom_id res chain seq x y z
N MET A 1 -10.54 -32.91 6.75
CA MET A 1 -11.45 -31.73 6.82
C MET A 1 -11.09 -30.77 7.98
N ASN A 2 -9.90 -30.90 8.60
CA ASN A 2 -9.45 -30.06 9.73
C ASN A 2 -8.26 -29.13 9.45
N ASP A 3 -7.65 -29.18 8.27
CA ASP A 3 -6.45 -28.36 7.96
C ASP A 3 -6.76 -26.90 7.56
N ASP A 4 -7.97 -26.61 7.08
CA ASP A 4 -8.36 -25.24 6.71
C ASP A 4 -8.61 -24.31 7.91
N LEU A 5 -8.98 -24.87 9.07
CA LEU A 5 -9.20 -24.10 10.30
C LEU A 5 -7.89 -23.68 10.98
N ILE A 6 -6.83 -24.48 10.81
CA ILE A 6 -5.50 -24.17 11.36
C ILE A 6 -4.86 -23.03 10.56
N GLY A 7 -5.03 -23.02 9.24
CA GLY A 7 -4.52 -21.95 8.38
C GLY A 7 -5.20 -20.58 8.62
N ARG A 8 -6.50 -20.56 8.88
CA ARG A 8 -7.26 -19.33 9.21
C ARG A 8 -6.88 -18.79 10.59
N ARG A 9 -6.76 -19.65 11.59
CA ARG A 9 -6.32 -19.25 12.94
C ARG A 9 -4.88 -18.74 12.96
N GLU A 10 -4.01 -19.36 12.19
CA GLU A 10 -2.60 -18.97 12.12
C GLU A 10 -2.42 -17.63 11.37
N MET A 11 -3.19 -17.35 10.32
CA MET A 11 -3.18 -16.08 9.61
C MET A 11 -3.80 -14.96 10.45
N LEU A 12 -4.90 -15.22 11.15
CA LEU A 12 -5.48 -14.29 12.13
C LEU A 12 -4.57 -14.11 13.34
N ARG A 13 -3.89 -15.17 13.82
CA ARG A 13 -2.85 -15.06 14.86
C ARG A 13 -1.64 -14.28 14.37
N ARG A 14 -1.19 -14.42 13.13
CA ARG A 14 -0.07 -13.65 12.60
C ARG A 14 -0.48 -12.19 12.33
N ALA A 15 -1.71 -11.93 11.91
CA ALA A 15 -2.26 -10.57 11.89
C ALA A 15 -2.47 -10.01 13.30
N MET A 16 -2.80 -10.86 14.31
CA MET A 16 -2.94 -10.46 15.71
C MET A 16 -1.59 -10.51 16.48
N MET A 17 -0.67 -11.42 16.16
CA MET A 17 0.66 -11.46 16.81
C MET A 17 1.59 -10.36 16.29
N ALA A 18 1.36 -9.80 15.09
CA ALA A 18 1.95 -8.51 14.72
C ALA A 18 1.47 -7.36 15.63
N ALA A 19 0.38 -7.58 16.39
CA ALA A 19 -0.10 -6.67 17.44
C ALA A 19 0.49 -6.93 18.85
N GLY A 20 1.29 -7.98 19.03
CA GLY A 20 1.72 -8.49 20.35
C GLY A 20 3.18 -8.30 20.74
N ALA A 21 4.04 -7.79 19.87
CA ALA A 21 5.41 -7.42 20.24
C ALA A 21 5.47 -5.94 20.61
N LEU A 22 4.89 -5.58 21.75
CA LEU A 22 5.04 -4.28 22.38
C LEU A 22 6.46 -4.20 23.00
N VAL A 23 7.41 -3.64 22.27
CA VAL A 23 8.48 -2.88 22.88
C VAL A 23 7.86 -1.52 23.21
N ALA A 24 7.65 -1.26 24.49
CA ALA A 24 7.16 0.00 24.98
C ALA A 24 8.12 1.14 24.57
N HIS A 25 7.69 1.96 23.61
CA HIS A 25 8.29 3.26 23.35
C HIS A 25 7.34 4.33 23.88
N PRO A 26 7.83 5.36 24.55
CA PRO A 26 6.99 6.40 25.14
C PRO A 26 6.21 7.14 24.05
N LEU A 27 4.88 7.23 24.27
CA LEU A 27 3.96 8.01 23.50
C LEU A 27 4.31 9.49 23.60
N LEU A 28 4.59 10.11 22.46
CA LEU A 28 4.52 11.56 22.34
C LEU A 28 3.46 11.89 21.29
N GLY A 29 2.38 12.47 21.77
CA GLY A 29 1.32 13.00 20.95
C GLY A 29 1.77 14.22 20.17
N SER A 30 1.02 14.49 19.12
CA SER A 30 1.02 15.69 18.26
C SER A 30 2.08 15.75 17.15
N ALA A 31 1.60 15.69 16.01
CA ALA A 31 1.90 16.08 14.62
C ALA A 31 3.13 16.97 14.30
N THR A 32 4.23 16.87 15.00
CA THR A 32 5.51 17.29 14.47
C THR A 32 6.24 16.06 14.00
N ALA A 33 6.43 15.93 12.67
CA ALA A 33 7.30 14.90 12.14
C ALA A 33 8.63 14.94 12.90
N PRO A 34 9.17 13.78 13.30
CA PRO A 34 10.50 13.74 13.84
C PRO A 34 11.46 14.54 12.95
N ALA A 35 12.36 15.32 13.55
CA ALA A 35 13.33 16.12 12.80
C ALA A 35 14.06 15.27 11.74
N ASP A 36 14.27 14.00 12.04
CA ASP A 36 14.89 13.00 11.17
C ASP A 36 14.07 12.71 9.90
N ASP A 37 12.74 12.66 9.93
CA ASP A 37 11.92 12.40 8.74
C ASP A 37 11.87 13.61 7.80
N ARG A 38 11.89 14.83 8.33
CA ARG A 38 12.03 16.03 7.52
C ARG A 38 13.39 16.11 6.84
N ALA A 39 14.46 15.78 7.57
CA ALA A 39 15.81 15.70 7.01
C ALA A 39 15.93 14.60 5.95
N ARG A 40 15.29 13.45 6.19
CA ARG A 40 15.20 12.32 5.25
C ARG A 40 14.49 12.72 3.97
N LEU A 41 13.31 13.33 4.07
CA LEU A 41 12.58 13.86 2.91
C LEU A 41 13.46 14.83 2.10
N ALA A 42 14.08 15.81 2.77
CA ALA A 42 14.94 16.77 2.10
C ALA A 42 16.13 16.11 1.40
N SER A 43 16.74 15.11 2.02
CA SER A 43 17.83 14.32 1.42
C SER A 43 17.36 13.57 0.18
N TRP A 44 16.23 12.84 0.25
CA TRP A 44 15.70 12.08 -0.86
C TRP A 44 15.29 12.98 -2.03
N VAL A 45 14.64 14.11 -1.75
CA VAL A 45 14.30 15.11 -2.77
C VAL A 45 15.56 15.63 -3.49
N ARG A 46 16.64 15.95 -2.75
CA ARG A 46 17.91 16.35 -3.35
C ARG A 46 18.47 15.26 -4.26
N THR A 47 18.46 14.01 -3.81
CA THR A 47 18.93 12.86 -4.60
C THR A 47 18.15 12.72 -5.91
N LEU A 48 16.81 12.74 -5.86
CA LEU A 48 15.97 12.64 -7.06
C LEU A 48 16.24 13.75 -8.07
N ARG A 49 16.50 14.98 -7.59
CA ARG A 49 16.81 16.14 -8.44
C ARG A 49 18.21 16.05 -9.03
N ALA A 50 19.21 15.67 -8.23
CA ALA A 50 20.59 15.48 -8.67
C ALA A 50 20.69 14.40 -9.76
N GLU A 51 19.92 13.30 -9.62
CA GLU A 51 19.83 12.22 -10.60
C GLU A 51 18.89 12.54 -11.78
N ARG A 52 18.36 13.76 -11.86
CA ARG A 52 17.48 14.28 -12.94
C ARG A 52 16.21 13.43 -13.17
N LEU A 53 15.74 12.75 -12.13
CA LEU A 53 14.54 11.91 -12.18
C LEU A 53 13.24 12.74 -12.25
N MET A 54 13.33 14.04 -12.01
CA MET A 54 12.19 14.96 -11.98
C MET A 54 11.86 15.57 -13.36
N THR A 55 12.61 15.26 -14.40
CA THR A 55 12.36 15.77 -15.75
C THR A 55 11.11 15.13 -16.37
N THR A 56 10.40 15.86 -17.24
CA THR A 56 9.17 15.38 -17.89
C THR A 56 9.37 14.15 -18.77
N ARG A 57 10.61 13.92 -19.25
CA ARG A 57 10.97 12.76 -20.08
C ARG A 57 11.11 11.45 -19.29
N VAL A 58 11.32 11.53 -17.96
CA VAL A 58 11.50 10.34 -17.11
C VAL A 58 10.15 9.95 -16.50
N PRO A 59 9.66 8.73 -16.68
CA PRO A 59 8.42 8.27 -16.04
C PRO A 59 8.50 8.42 -14.51
N LEU A 60 7.39 8.82 -13.86
CA LEU A 60 7.35 9.02 -12.41
C LEU A 60 7.75 7.75 -11.63
N GLY A 61 7.41 6.57 -12.17
CA GLY A 61 7.77 5.28 -11.57
C GLY A 61 9.28 5.11 -11.31
N ARG A 62 10.15 5.74 -12.12
CA ARG A 62 11.61 5.71 -11.89
C ARG A 62 11.98 6.45 -10.60
N ALA A 63 11.38 7.61 -10.36
CA ALA A 63 11.59 8.35 -9.12
C ALA A 63 11.01 7.60 -7.91
N VAL A 64 9.82 7.02 -8.07
CA VAL A 64 9.17 6.19 -7.04
C VAL A 64 10.06 5.00 -6.63
N ALA A 65 10.57 4.25 -7.62
CA ALA A 65 11.47 3.13 -7.36
C ALA A 65 12.77 3.59 -6.69
N ARG A 66 13.30 4.76 -7.07
CA ARG A 66 14.50 5.32 -6.45
C ARG A 66 14.28 5.67 -4.98
N VAL A 67 13.10 6.21 -4.61
CA VAL A 67 12.74 6.42 -3.20
C VAL A 67 12.67 5.07 -2.46
N GLY A 68 12.08 4.04 -3.09
CA GLY A 68 12.08 2.69 -2.55
C GLY A 68 13.49 2.13 -2.31
N GLU A 69 14.43 2.36 -3.23
CA GLU A 69 15.85 1.99 -3.04
C GLU A 69 16.48 2.75 -1.85
N LEU A 70 16.17 4.04 -1.69
CA LEU A 70 16.63 4.85 -0.56
C LEU A 70 16.02 4.41 0.80
N SER A 71 14.90 3.67 0.74
CA SER A 71 14.21 3.10 1.90
C SER A 71 14.71 1.70 2.27
N LEU A 72 15.59 1.06 1.46
CA LEU A 72 16.06 -0.30 1.73
C LEU A 72 16.66 -0.42 3.15
N GLY A 73 16.31 -1.50 3.86
CA GLY A 73 16.72 -1.74 5.24
C GLY A 73 15.87 -0.99 6.28
N SER A 74 14.97 -0.09 5.89
CA SER A 74 14.04 0.52 6.86
C SER A 74 13.14 -0.55 7.47
N PRO A 75 12.91 -0.52 8.82
CA PRO A 75 12.18 -1.59 9.49
C PRO A 75 10.71 -1.67 9.06
N TYR A 76 10.19 -2.90 9.03
CA TYR A 76 8.76 -3.17 8.90
C TYR A 76 8.05 -2.97 10.24
N VAL A 77 6.97 -2.19 10.25
CA VAL A 77 6.11 -2.02 11.43
C VAL A 77 4.65 -2.13 11.02
N ALA A 78 3.97 -3.17 11.52
CA ALA A 78 2.57 -3.43 11.19
C ALA A 78 1.60 -2.49 11.90
N GLY A 79 0.51 -2.14 11.21
CA GLY A 79 -0.67 -1.53 11.83
C GLY A 79 -0.48 -0.10 12.30
N MET A 80 0.47 0.63 11.73
CA MET A 80 0.73 2.04 12.07
C MET A 80 -0.47 2.95 11.84
N LEU A 81 -1.26 2.68 10.80
CA LEU A 81 -2.47 3.45 10.49
C LEU A 81 -3.60 3.26 11.50
N ASP A 82 -3.61 2.12 12.20
CA ASP A 82 -4.66 1.79 13.16
C ASP A 82 -4.19 1.97 14.63
N ALA A 83 -2.95 2.43 14.85
CA ALA A 83 -2.40 2.61 16.19
C ALA A 83 -3.26 3.54 17.05
N TYR A 84 -3.66 4.70 16.49
CA TYR A 84 -4.51 5.65 17.19
C TYR A 84 -5.86 5.06 17.65
N ALA A 85 -6.49 4.21 16.82
CA ALA A 85 -7.77 3.59 17.16
C ALA A 85 -7.59 2.46 18.21
N LYS A 86 -6.45 1.78 18.24
CA LYS A 86 -6.10 0.80 19.28
C LYS A 86 -5.92 1.49 20.64
N GLU A 87 -5.46 2.71 20.64
CA GLU A 87 -5.25 3.56 21.81
C GLU A 87 -6.53 4.31 22.26
N GLY A 88 -7.67 4.05 21.61
CA GLY A 88 -8.95 4.67 21.95
C GLY A 88 -9.24 5.99 21.24
N GLY A 89 -8.48 6.32 20.20
CA GLY A 89 -8.73 7.50 19.37
C GLY A 89 -10.07 7.46 18.65
N ASP A 90 -10.69 8.62 18.47
CA ASP A 90 -11.99 8.75 17.80
C ASP A 90 -11.87 8.42 16.30
N PRO A 91 -12.58 7.41 15.77
CA PRO A 91 -12.54 7.06 14.36
C PRO A 91 -13.06 8.17 13.44
N ARG A 92 -13.82 9.14 13.95
CA ARG A 92 -14.26 10.33 13.19
C ARG A 92 -13.16 11.36 12.99
N SER A 93 -12.07 11.25 13.75
CA SER A 93 -10.93 12.20 13.75
C SER A 93 -9.61 11.47 13.47
N GLU A 94 -9.56 10.62 12.44
CA GLU A 94 -8.34 9.90 12.07
C GLU A 94 -7.17 10.85 11.81
N PRO A 95 -6.03 10.70 12.52
CA PRO A 95 -4.85 11.50 12.27
C PRO A 95 -4.20 11.13 10.94
N LEU A 96 -3.55 12.09 10.28
CA LEU A 96 -2.72 11.80 9.12
C LEU A 96 -1.38 11.23 9.57
N THR A 97 -1.27 9.90 9.59
CA THR A 97 -0.02 9.22 9.93
C THR A 97 0.99 9.37 8.80
N LEU A 98 2.14 9.94 9.11
CA LEU A 98 3.27 10.18 8.21
C LEU A 98 4.54 9.63 8.84
N ASP A 99 5.28 8.80 8.11
CA ASP A 99 6.55 8.22 8.55
C ASP A 99 7.41 7.92 7.31
N LEU A 100 8.70 8.20 7.38
CA LEU A 100 9.69 7.87 6.35
C LEU A 100 10.82 7.01 6.90
N SER A 101 10.76 6.63 8.17
CA SER A 101 11.80 5.85 8.86
C SER A 101 11.44 4.37 8.98
N ARG A 102 10.15 4.04 8.91
CA ARG A 102 9.62 2.68 9.05
C ARG A 102 8.32 2.53 8.23
N PHE A 103 8.03 1.33 7.79
CA PHE A 103 6.96 1.10 6.83
C PHE A 103 6.21 -0.21 7.10
N ASP A 104 4.92 -0.24 6.82
CA ASP A 104 4.25 -1.42 6.31
C ASP A 104 4.19 -1.35 4.77
N CYS A 105 3.55 -2.33 4.13
CA CYS A 105 3.51 -2.40 2.69
C CYS A 105 2.75 -1.23 2.05
N VAL A 106 1.68 -0.73 2.68
CA VAL A 106 0.87 0.39 2.18
C VAL A 106 1.61 1.70 2.39
N LEU A 107 2.17 1.92 3.59
CA LEU A 107 2.93 3.14 3.90
C LEU A 107 4.17 3.28 3.01
N LEU A 108 4.83 2.17 2.63
CA LEU A 108 5.92 2.22 1.67
C LEU A 108 5.43 2.72 0.30
N VAL A 109 4.32 2.17 -0.20
CA VAL A 109 3.78 2.57 -1.50
C VAL A 109 3.36 4.03 -1.50
N GLU A 110 2.58 4.45 -0.51
CA GLU A 110 2.12 5.84 -0.41
C GLU A 110 3.28 6.80 -0.17
N GLY A 111 4.21 6.45 0.72
CA GLY A 111 5.39 7.25 1.05
C GLY A 111 6.29 7.49 -0.17
N CYS A 112 6.64 6.44 -0.92
CA CYS A 112 7.46 6.56 -2.12
C CYS A 112 6.79 7.43 -3.21
N LEU A 113 5.49 7.22 -3.45
CA LEU A 113 4.72 8.03 -4.40
C LEU A 113 4.66 9.50 -3.98
N ALA A 114 4.38 9.75 -2.69
CA ALA A 114 4.26 11.11 -2.16
C ALA A 114 5.59 11.86 -2.20
N VAL A 115 6.71 11.22 -1.85
CA VAL A 115 8.04 11.83 -1.97
C VAL A 115 8.37 12.16 -3.42
N ALA A 116 8.14 11.22 -4.35
CA ALA A 116 8.40 11.44 -5.77
C ALA A 116 7.57 12.61 -6.33
N ARG A 117 6.31 12.77 -5.90
CA ARG A 117 5.46 13.90 -6.30
C ARG A 117 5.87 15.21 -5.64
N ALA A 118 6.14 15.19 -4.33
CA ALA A 118 6.61 16.38 -3.61
C ALA A 118 7.91 16.93 -4.21
N ALA A 119 8.79 16.06 -4.73
CA ALA A 119 10.05 16.44 -5.36
C ALA A 119 9.87 17.22 -6.67
N HIS A 120 8.72 17.11 -7.36
CA HIS A 120 8.35 17.94 -8.50
C HIS A 120 8.01 19.38 -8.11
N GLY A 121 7.44 19.57 -6.91
CA GLY A 121 7.15 20.88 -6.32
C GLY A 121 8.35 21.40 -5.54
N GLN A 122 8.09 21.96 -4.37
CA GLN A 122 9.16 22.50 -3.51
C GLN A 122 9.85 21.42 -2.67
N GLY A 123 9.22 20.24 -2.48
CA GLY A 123 9.75 19.13 -1.69
C GLY A 123 9.66 19.36 -0.18
N ARG A 124 8.72 20.21 0.26
CA ARG A 124 8.49 20.48 1.68
C ARG A 124 7.69 19.35 2.34
N TRP A 125 7.76 19.29 3.66
CA TRP A 125 6.96 18.34 4.43
C TRP A 125 5.46 18.50 4.19
N SER A 126 4.97 19.71 4.04
CA SER A 126 3.57 19.99 3.70
C SER A 126 3.17 19.46 2.31
N ASP A 127 4.10 19.45 1.36
CA ASP A 127 3.84 18.90 0.02
C ASP A 127 3.74 17.37 0.11
N PHE A 128 4.65 16.72 0.86
CA PHE A 128 4.60 15.29 1.14
C PHE A 128 3.30 14.90 1.86
N ALA A 129 2.94 15.62 2.94
CA ALA A 129 1.71 15.36 3.70
C ALA A 129 0.46 15.45 2.81
N ARG A 130 0.36 16.48 1.98
CA ARG A 130 -0.74 16.67 1.03
C ARG A 130 -0.84 15.53 0.02
N GLU A 131 0.29 15.05 -0.52
CA GLU A 131 0.27 13.94 -1.47
C GLU A 131 -0.14 12.62 -0.80
N VAL A 132 0.29 12.36 0.44
CA VAL A 132 -0.19 11.20 1.20
C VAL A 132 -1.70 11.29 1.45
N GLU A 133 -2.20 12.42 1.97
CA GLU A 133 -3.63 12.63 2.21
C GLU A 133 -4.45 12.43 0.93
N ARG A 134 -3.98 13.04 -0.16
CA ARG A 134 -4.60 12.94 -1.48
C ARG A 134 -4.75 11.49 -1.97
N MET A 135 -3.79 10.61 -1.70
CA MET A 135 -3.82 9.21 -2.17
C MET A 135 -4.53 8.25 -1.22
N ARG A 136 -4.44 8.49 0.09
CA ARG A 136 -4.92 7.58 1.14
C ARG A 136 -6.42 7.64 1.34
N TYR A 137 -7.03 8.79 1.10
CA TYR A 137 -8.43 9.02 1.41
C TYR A 137 -9.27 9.16 0.14
N ARG A 138 -10.49 8.65 0.21
CA ARG A 138 -11.47 8.64 -0.89
C ARG A 138 -11.74 10.05 -1.37
N GLY A 139 -11.64 10.26 -2.70
CA GLY A 139 -11.72 11.60 -3.28
C GLY A 139 -10.61 12.56 -2.87
N GLY A 140 -9.60 12.09 -2.14
CA GLY A 140 -8.49 12.91 -1.64
C GLY A 140 -8.80 13.72 -0.39
N VAL A 141 -9.90 13.41 0.32
CA VAL A 141 -10.37 14.17 1.48
C VAL A 141 -10.40 13.28 2.71
N ARG A 142 -9.62 13.65 3.72
CA ARG A 142 -9.62 12.98 5.02
C ARG A 142 -10.82 13.42 5.85
N ASN A 143 -11.70 12.46 6.12
CA ASN A 143 -12.89 12.66 6.95
C ASN A 143 -13.12 11.42 7.81
N GLY A 144 -12.23 11.19 8.77
CA GLY A 144 -12.25 10.04 9.67
C GLY A 144 -11.91 8.70 8.98
N TYR A 145 -11.94 7.64 9.77
CA TYR A 145 -11.55 6.28 9.40
C TYR A 145 -12.27 5.74 8.15
N ALA A 146 -13.56 5.96 8.04
CA ALA A 146 -14.37 5.46 6.92
C ALA A 146 -14.04 6.13 5.57
N SER A 147 -13.35 7.27 5.57
CA SER A 147 -12.88 7.93 4.34
C SER A 147 -11.60 7.32 3.80
N ARG A 148 -10.83 6.59 4.60
CA ARG A 148 -9.61 5.89 4.16
C ARG A 148 -9.96 4.80 3.15
N LEU A 149 -9.09 4.62 2.15
CA LEU A 149 -9.20 3.59 1.13
C LEU A 149 -8.64 2.28 1.70
N HIS A 150 -9.50 1.48 2.33
CA HIS A 150 -9.11 0.26 3.06
C HIS A 150 -8.83 -0.93 2.16
N TYR A 151 -9.50 -1.02 1.01
CA TYR A 151 -9.29 -2.05 0.01
C TYR A 151 -8.34 -1.53 -1.06
N PHE A 152 -7.31 -2.29 -1.38
CA PHE A 152 -6.27 -1.79 -2.29
C PHE A 152 -6.77 -1.67 -3.73
N SER A 153 -7.74 -2.46 -4.13
CA SER A 153 -8.43 -2.30 -5.41
C SER A 153 -9.21 -0.99 -5.49
N GLU A 154 -9.86 -0.58 -4.39
CA GLU A 154 -10.50 0.73 -4.29
C GLU A 154 -9.46 1.87 -4.34
N TRP A 155 -8.32 1.66 -3.67
CA TRP A 155 -7.21 2.61 -3.69
C TRP A 155 -6.68 2.82 -5.12
N ILE A 156 -6.53 1.76 -5.92
CA ILE A 156 -6.15 1.87 -7.32
C ILE A 156 -7.23 2.62 -8.12
N GLU A 157 -8.49 2.23 -8.00
CA GLU A 157 -9.60 2.80 -8.77
C GLU A 157 -9.82 4.28 -8.47
N ASP A 158 -9.88 4.66 -7.18
CA ASP A 158 -10.06 6.06 -6.78
C ASP A 158 -8.91 6.95 -7.26
N ASN A 159 -7.66 6.50 -7.08
CA ASN A 159 -6.49 7.23 -7.54
C ASN A 159 -6.39 7.27 -9.08
N ALA A 160 -6.82 6.22 -9.78
CA ALA A 160 -6.87 6.22 -11.25
C ALA A 160 -7.91 7.20 -11.79
N ARG A 161 -9.12 7.22 -11.21
CA ARG A 161 -10.18 8.17 -11.58
C ARG A 161 -9.75 9.63 -11.40
N ARG A 162 -8.88 9.90 -10.42
CA ARG A 162 -8.33 11.26 -10.18
C ARG A 162 -7.05 11.55 -10.97
N GLY A 163 -6.65 10.68 -11.90
CA GLY A 163 -5.48 10.87 -12.75
C GLY A 163 -4.12 10.73 -12.04
N LEU A 164 -4.09 10.15 -10.83
CA LEU A 164 -2.86 9.90 -10.08
C LEU A 164 -2.16 8.63 -10.51
N LEU A 165 -2.93 7.66 -11.01
CA LEU A 165 -2.48 6.37 -11.50
C LEU A 165 -3.17 6.04 -12.82
N ARG A 166 -2.65 5.05 -13.53
CA ARG A 166 -3.34 4.34 -14.61
C ARG A 166 -3.43 2.87 -14.22
N ASP A 167 -4.64 2.35 -14.07
CA ASP A 167 -4.87 0.91 -13.91
C ASP A 167 -4.50 0.20 -15.21
N LEU A 168 -3.61 -0.78 -15.12
CA LEU A 168 -3.13 -1.56 -16.25
C LEU A 168 -3.80 -2.93 -16.37
N GLY A 169 -4.68 -3.29 -15.45
CA GLY A 169 -5.27 -4.62 -15.38
C GLY A 169 -5.84 -5.10 -16.71
N THR A 170 -6.72 -4.30 -17.33
CA THR A 170 -7.34 -4.63 -18.64
C THR A 170 -6.31 -4.63 -19.77
N GLU A 171 -5.42 -3.63 -19.82
CA GLU A 171 -4.38 -3.50 -20.84
C GLU A 171 -3.45 -4.72 -20.82
N LEU A 172 -3.13 -5.24 -19.64
CA LEU A 172 -2.28 -6.43 -19.47
C LEU A 172 -3.03 -7.77 -19.62
N GLY A 173 -4.31 -7.74 -20.01
CA GLY A 173 -5.10 -8.95 -20.26
C GLY A 173 -5.56 -9.67 -18.98
N GLY A 174 -5.74 -8.92 -17.90
CA GLY A 174 -6.29 -9.44 -16.65
C GLY A 174 -7.77 -9.83 -16.78
N THR A 175 -8.24 -10.62 -15.83
CA THR A 175 -9.63 -11.08 -15.73
C THR A 175 -10.37 -10.33 -14.63
N ARG A 176 -11.68 -10.16 -14.80
CA ARG A 176 -12.53 -9.51 -13.80
C ARG A 176 -12.66 -10.38 -12.55
N ASP A 177 -12.49 -9.79 -11.38
CA ASP A 177 -12.78 -10.40 -10.09
C ASP A 177 -14.04 -9.76 -9.50
N GLU A 178 -15.14 -10.52 -9.47
CA GLU A 178 -16.46 -10.07 -9.03
C GLU A 178 -16.80 -10.49 -7.60
N ARG A 179 -15.85 -11.10 -6.88
CA ARG A 179 -16.10 -11.54 -5.51
C ARG A 179 -16.46 -10.36 -4.61
N PRO A 180 -17.48 -10.46 -3.74
CA PRO A 180 -17.82 -9.39 -2.82
C PRO A 180 -16.69 -9.16 -1.81
N LEU A 181 -16.48 -7.90 -1.45
CA LEU A 181 -15.53 -7.50 -0.42
C LEU A 181 -16.28 -7.23 0.89
N ARG A 182 -16.01 -8.03 1.93
CA ARG A 182 -16.69 -7.97 3.24
C ARG A 182 -15.73 -8.24 4.40
N PHE A 183 -14.42 -8.24 4.13
CA PHE A 183 -13.44 -8.71 5.09
C PHE A 183 -13.47 -7.91 6.40
N MET A 184 -13.59 -6.60 6.34
CA MET A 184 -13.58 -5.76 7.53
C MET A 184 -14.85 -5.95 8.38
N THR A 185 -16.03 -5.99 7.74
CA THR A 185 -17.29 -6.19 8.48
C THR A 185 -17.44 -7.59 9.03
N GLU A 186 -16.99 -8.62 8.30
CA GLU A 186 -16.98 -10.02 8.76
C GLU A 186 -15.93 -10.27 9.88
N HIS A 187 -14.90 -9.42 9.98
CA HIS A 187 -13.86 -9.51 10.99
C HIS A 187 -13.83 -8.28 11.91
N ARG A 188 -15.00 -7.74 12.24
CA ARG A 188 -15.18 -6.49 13.00
C ARG A 188 -14.29 -6.38 14.24
N SER A 189 -14.10 -7.47 14.99
CA SER A 189 -13.28 -7.50 16.20
C SER A 189 -11.78 -7.24 15.95
N ALA A 190 -11.29 -7.44 14.73
CA ALA A 190 -9.91 -7.17 14.36
C ALA A 190 -9.63 -5.67 14.11
N TYR A 191 -10.69 -4.86 13.96
CA TYR A 191 -10.60 -3.43 13.63
C TYR A 191 -11.16 -2.57 14.76
N PRO A 192 -10.33 -2.00 15.65
CA PRO A 192 -10.80 -1.23 16.81
C PRO A 192 -11.75 -0.07 16.46
N ALA A 193 -11.50 0.62 15.33
CA ALA A 193 -12.36 1.70 14.86
C ALA A 193 -13.80 1.25 14.56
N LEU A 194 -14.02 -0.02 14.22
CA LEU A 194 -15.35 -0.56 13.93
C LEU A 194 -16.16 -0.87 15.21
N ARG A 195 -15.61 -0.65 16.41
CA ARG A 195 -16.40 -0.67 17.65
C ARG A 195 -17.43 0.44 17.65
N ASP A 196 -17.11 1.60 17.04
CA ASP A 196 -18.08 2.66 16.75
C ASP A 196 -19.10 2.19 15.71
N GLY A 197 -20.38 2.26 16.09
CA GLY A 197 -21.47 1.76 15.25
C GLY A 197 -21.64 2.53 13.95
N ALA A 198 -21.43 3.85 13.97
CA ALA A 198 -21.54 4.70 12.78
C ALA A 198 -20.42 4.39 11.78
N THR A 199 -19.19 4.25 12.28
CA THR A 199 -18.02 3.85 11.46
C THR A 199 -18.22 2.46 10.86
N PHE A 200 -18.75 1.50 11.65
CA PHE A 200 -19.07 0.17 11.12
C PHE A 200 -20.09 0.22 9.97
N GLN A 201 -21.18 0.97 10.13
CA GLN A 201 -22.19 1.12 9.07
C GLN A 201 -21.61 1.77 7.81
N ALA A 202 -20.81 2.82 7.98
CA ALA A 202 -20.14 3.48 6.84
C ALA A 202 -19.21 2.53 6.07
N ILE A 203 -18.44 1.67 6.77
CA ILE A 203 -17.61 0.65 6.12
C ILE A 203 -18.48 -0.41 5.44
N ALA A 204 -19.55 -0.88 6.08
CA ALA A 204 -20.47 -1.86 5.49
C ALA A 204 -21.14 -1.33 4.21
N GLU A 205 -21.54 -0.07 4.20
CA GLU A 205 -22.06 0.60 3.00
C GLU A 205 -21.00 0.68 1.90
N ARG A 206 -19.77 1.02 2.28
CA ARG A 206 -18.67 1.07 1.31
C ARG A 206 -18.37 -0.30 0.72
N GLU A 207 -18.27 -1.36 1.53
CA GLU A 207 -18.07 -2.72 1.05
C GLU A 207 -19.14 -3.14 0.04
N ARG A 208 -20.42 -2.81 0.30
CA ARG A 208 -21.50 -3.06 -0.66
C ARG A 208 -21.32 -2.27 -1.97
N ALA A 209 -20.92 -1.01 -1.87
CA ALA A 209 -20.67 -0.18 -3.04
C ALA A 209 -19.52 -0.70 -3.92
N LEU A 210 -18.54 -1.40 -3.34
CA LEU A 210 -17.42 -2.01 -4.06
C LEU A 210 -17.84 -3.20 -4.94
N ASP A 211 -19.03 -3.78 -4.76
CA ASP A 211 -19.53 -4.85 -5.62
C ASP A 211 -19.75 -4.39 -7.07
N ALA A 212 -20.06 -3.09 -7.27
CA ALA A 212 -20.20 -2.50 -8.60
C ALA A 212 -18.85 -2.10 -9.23
N MET A 213 -17.77 -2.13 -8.47
CA MET A 213 -16.45 -1.71 -8.94
C MET A 213 -15.82 -2.75 -9.87
N ARG A 214 -15.23 -2.26 -10.97
CA ARG A 214 -14.49 -3.13 -11.90
C ARG A 214 -13.08 -3.41 -11.33
N ARG A 215 -12.91 -4.57 -10.72
CA ARG A 215 -11.61 -5.06 -10.25
C ARG A 215 -11.06 -6.05 -11.27
N VAL A 216 -9.83 -5.81 -11.75
CA VAL A 216 -9.17 -6.65 -12.77
C VAL A 216 -7.87 -7.19 -12.20
N VAL A 217 -7.71 -8.51 -12.26
CA VAL A 217 -6.55 -9.23 -11.74
C VAL A 217 -5.85 -9.95 -12.88
N ILE A 218 -4.54 -9.81 -12.99
CA ILE A 218 -3.70 -10.60 -13.89
C ILE A 218 -3.42 -11.93 -13.19
N PRO A 219 -3.92 -13.06 -13.69
CA PRO A 219 -3.74 -14.36 -13.05
C PRO A 219 -2.26 -14.74 -12.90
N THR A 220 -1.93 -15.51 -11.86
CA THR A 220 -0.55 -15.88 -11.51
C THR A 220 0.19 -16.53 -12.68
N ASP A 221 -0.48 -17.40 -13.44
CA ASP A 221 0.08 -18.10 -14.60
C ASP A 221 0.33 -17.20 -15.82
N ARG A 222 -0.28 -16.00 -15.86
CA ARG A 222 -0.11 -15.03 -16.94
C ARG A 222 0.96 -13.98 -16.68
N ILE A 223 1.43 -13.84 -15.44
CA ILE A 223 2.39 -12.78 -15.07
C ILE A 223 3.67 -12.86 -15.89
N ALA A 224 4.23 -14.06 -16.08
CA ALA A 224 5.46 -14.26 -16.85
C ALA A 224 5.34 -13.74 -18.31
N ALA A 225 4.18 -13.92 -18.93
CA ALA A 225 3.96 -13.49 -20.32
C ALA A 225 3.83 -11.95 -20.44
N VAL A 226 3.36 -11.26 -19.40
CA VAL A 226 3.09 -9.81 -19.48
C VAL A 226 4.12 -8.94 -18.74
N GLN A 227 5.02 -9.53 -17.94
CA GLN A 227 5.96 -8.80 -17.08
C GLN A 227 6.87 -7.81 -17.85
N ASN A 228 7.09 -8.01 -19.14
CA ASN A 228 7.89 -7.10 -19.97
C ASN A 228 7.17 -5.76 -20.24
N ARG A 229 5.86 -5.72 -20.09
CA ARG A 229 5.02 -4.52 -20.21
C ARG A 229 4.90 -3.77 -18.87
N ILE A 230 5.25 -4.43 -17.76
CA ILE A 230 5.31 -3.84 -16.43
C ILE A 230 6.63 -3.08 -16.31
N GLN A 231 6.55 -1.85 -15.79
CA GLN A 231 7.71 -0.97 -15.65
C GLN A 231 8.17 -0.88 -14.20
N THR A 232 9.45 -0.59 -14.00
CA THR A 232 9.98 -0.28 -12.68
C THR A 232 9.21 0.90 -12.07
N GLY A 233 8.71 0.71 -10.84
CA GLY A 233 7.90 1.68 -10.11
C GLY A 233 6.40 1.57 -10.38
N ASP A 234 5.92 0.64 -11.22
CA ASP A 234 4.51 0.28 -11.25
C ASP A 234 4.11 -0.31 -9.90
N VAL A 235 2.98 0.14 -9.37
CA VAL A 235 2.41 -0.38 -8.12
C VAL A 235 1.84 -1.77 -8.36
N LEU A 236 2.16 -2.70 -7.47
CA LEU A 236 1.66 -4.06 -7.46
C LEU A 236 0.79 -4.28 -6.22
N ALA A 237 -0.39 -4.88 -6.38
CA ALA A 237 -1.14 -5.45 -5.29
C ALA A 237 -1.34 -6.95 -5.54
N PHE A 238 -1.08 -7.76 -4.51
CA PHE A 238 -1.11 -9.22 -4.60
C PHE A 238 -2.50 -9.70 -4.25
N ALA A 239 -3.28 -9.99 -5.30
CA ALA A 239 -4.67 -10.43 -5.19
C ALA A 239 -4.76 -11.81 -4.53
N THR A 240 -5.84 -12.03 -3.77
CA THR A 240 -5.99 -13.22 -2.94
C THR A 240 -7.35 -13.89 -3.11
N ARG A 241 -7.43 -15.22 -2.86
CA ARG A 241 -8.69 -15.97 -2.78
C ARG A 241 -9.32 -15.95 -1.38
N ILE A 242 -8.73 -15.23 -0.42
CA ILE A 242 -9.32 -15.11 0.91
C ILE A 242 -10.69 -14.45 0.78
N ALA A 243 -11.71 -15.05 1.36
CA ALA A 243 -13.08 -14.54 1.30
C ALA A 243 -13.15 -13.10 1.82
N GLY A 244 -13.86 -12.24 1.10
CA GLY A 244 -14.07 -10.85 1.48
C GLY A 244 -12.86 -9.91 1.29
N LEU A 245 -11.68 -10.42 0.91
CA LEU A 245 -10.45 -9.63 0.76
C LEU A 245 -9.99 -9.56 -0.70
N ASP A 246 -9.49 -8.40 -1.13
CA ASP A 246 -8.97 -8.19 -2.48
C ASP A 246 -7.47 -8.46 -2.60
N ALA A 247 -6.66 -7.96 -1.68
CA ALA A 247 -5.21 -8.10 -1.68
C ALA A 247 -4.66 -8.35 -0.27
N THR A 248 -3.58 -9.12 -0.17
CA THR A 248 -2.90 -9.39 1.11
C THR A 248 -1.63 -8.57 1.29
N HIS A 249 -1.10 -8.00 0.23
CA HIS A 249 0.17 -7.30 0.24
C HIS A 249 0.28 -6.36 -0.96
N THR A 250 1.19 -5.38 -0.88
CA THR A 250 1.48 -4.45 -1.96
C THR A 250 2.97 -4.09 -2.01
N GLY A 251 3.43 -3.55 -3.14
CA GLY A 251 4.80 -3.12 -3.37
C GLY A 251 4.95 -2.52 -4.76
N PHE A 252 6.18 -2.53 -5.27
CA PHE A 252 6.51 -2.02 -6.60
C PHE A 252 7.15 -3.10 -7.47
N ALA A 253 6.86 -3.05 -8.75
CA ALA A 253 7.65 -3.74 -9.75
C ALA A 253 9.04 -3.09 -9.81
N TYR A 254 10.06 -3.92 -9.79
CA TYR A 254 11.45 -3.48 -9.80
C TYR A 254 12.30 -4.32 -10.74
N ARG A 255 12.82 -3.70 -11.81
CA ARG A 255 13.75 -4.38 -12.70
C ARG A 255 15.16 -4.13 -12.23
N ASP A 256 15.84 -5.20 -11.83
CA ASP A 256 17.21 -5.13 -11.36
C ASP A 256 18.22 -4.84 -12.49
N ARG A 257 19.52 -4.72 -12.15
CA ARG A 257 20.57 -4.43 -13.11
C ARG A 257 20.79 -5.54 -14.15
N ALA A 258 20.40 -6.76 -13.84
CA ALA A 258 20.43 -7.90 -14.76
C ALA A 258 19.17 -7.95 -15.67
N GLY A 259 18.25 -7.00 -15.54
CA GLY A 259 17.02 -6.95 -16.32
C GLY A 259 15.92 -7.85 -15.78
N VAL A 260 16.09 -8.48 -14.62
CA VAL A 260 15.11 -9.37 -14.00
C VAL A 260 14.04 -8.56 -13.25
N MET A 261 12.76 -8.88 -13.50
CA MET A 261 11.65 -8.25 -12.78
C MET A 261 11.48 -8.88 -11.40
N ARG A 262 11.56 -8.06 -10.37
CA ARG A 262 11.46 -8.39 -8.95
C ARG A 262 10.39 -7.53 -8.28
N VAL A 263 10.22 -7.69 -6.96
CA VAL A 263 9.33 -6.88 -6.12
C VAL A 263 10.17 -6.06 -5.13
N LEU A 264 9.97 -4.75 -5.11
CA LEU A 264 10.48 -3.88 -4.05
C LEU A 264 9.33 -3.62 -3.09
N HIS A 265 9.48 -4.02 -1.82
CA HIS A 265 8.38 -4.03 -0.85
C HIS A 265 8.88 -4.01 0.60
N ALA A 266 7.94 -3.86 1.53
CA ALA A 266 8.15 -4.06 2.96
C ALA A 266 7.42 -5.33 3.40
N PRO A 267 8.07 -6.51 3.39
CA PRO A 267 7.43 -7.78 3.74
C PRO A 267 7.37 -7.95 5.26
N LEU A 268 6.24 -8.47 5.76
CA LEU A 268 6.08 -8.81 7.16
C LEU A 268 7.16 -9.81 7.63
N SER A 269 7.46 -10.81 6.80
CA SER A 269 8.43 -11.87 7.11
C SER A 269 9.90 -11.41 7.03
N GLY A 270 10.19 -10.35 6.27
CA GLY A 270 11.56 -9.86 6.06
C GLY A 270 12.02 -8.85 7.11
N GLY A 271 11.09 -8.28 7.88
CA GLY A 271 11.38 -7.30 8.93
C GLY A 271 11.86 -5.94 8.44
N ALA A 272 12.12 -5.76 7.14
CA ALA A 272 12.62 -4.51 6.56
C ALA A 272 12.22 -4.39 5.08
N VAL A 273 12.31 -3.17 4.55
CA VAL A 273 12.16 -2.90 3.11
C VAL A 273 13.26 -3.61 2.34
N GLU A 274 12.88 -4.37 1.32
CA GLU A 274 13.80 -5.17 0.51
C GLU A 274 13.38 -5.24 -0.97
N VAL A 275 14.31 -5.70 -1.81
CA VAL A 275 14.01 -6.24 -3.15
C VAL A 275 13.97 -7.75 -3.05
N SER A 276 12.89 -8.36 -3.51
CA SER A 276 12.71 -9.81 -3.46
C SER A 276 13.86 -10.56 -4.14
N ARG A 277 14.30 -11.68 -3.56
CA ARG A 277 15.30 -12.57 -4.21
C ARG A 277 14.69 -13.32 -5.38
N ARG A 278 13.38 -13.62 -5.34
CA ARG A 278 12.62 -14.27 -6.39
C ARG A 278 12.26 -13.29 -7.49
N THR A 279 12.09 -13.77 -8.71
CA THR A 279 11.47 -13.02 -9.79
C THR A 279 10.02 -12.71 -9.46
N LEU A 280 9.40 -11.73 -10.11
CA LEU A 280 7.99 -11.38 -9.87
C LEU A 280 7.05 -12.59 -10.00
N PRO A 281 7.11 -13.42 -11.08
CA PRO A 281 6.24 -14.59 -11.18
C PRO A 281 6.46 -15.60 -10.04
N GLU A 282 7.72 -15.89 -9.70
CA GLU A 282 8.07 -16.82 -8.61
C GLU A 282 7.64 -16.29 -7.24
N TYR A 283 7.76 -14.98 -7.03
CA TYR A 283 7.33 -14.32 -5.81
C TYR A 283 5.82 -14.48 -5.60
N VAL A 284 5.02 -14.20 -6.63
CA VAL A 284 3.56 -14.32 -6.56
C VAL A 284 3.13 -15.76 -6.38
N ALA A 285 3.74 -16.70 -7.11
CA ALA A 285 3.45 -18.13 -6.98
C ALA A 285 3.75 -18.69 -5.58
N ALA A 286 4.69 -18.08 -4.84
CA ALA A 286 5.03 -18.47 -3.48
C ALA A 286 4.09 -17.88 -2.41
N ILE A 287 3.24 -16.91 -2.74
CA ILE A 287 2.27 -16.34 -1.79
C ILE A 287 1.10 -17.31 -1.65
N ARG A 288 0.92 -17.84 -0.45
CA ARG A 288 -0.25 -18.67 -0.14
C ARG A 288 -1.55 -17.90 -0.42
N ASN A 289 -2.47 -18.52 -1.13
CA ASN A 289 -3.76 -17.95 -1.54
C ASN A 289 -3.67 -16.80 -2.57
N ALA A 290 -2.53 -16.51 -3.18
CA ALA A 290 -2.49 -15.57 -4.28
C ALA A 290 -3.30 -16.08 -5.48
N THR A 291 -4.02 -15.17 -6.14
CA THR A 291 -4.72 -15.43 -7.40
C THR A 291 -4.04 -14.73 -8.58
N GLY A 292 -3.23 -13.73 -8.29
CA GLY A 292 -2.54 -12.92 -9.29
C GLY A 292 -2.12 -11.56 -8.74
N ILE A 293 -2.04 -10.58 -9.64
CA ILE A 293 -1.68 -9.20 -9.30
C ILE A 293 -2.62 -8.19 -9.93
N MET A 294 -2.84 -7.07 -9.24
CA MET A 294 -3.32 -5.82 -9.82
C MET A 294 -2.12 -4.92 -10.06
N VAL A 295 -2.11 -4.20 -11.17
CA VAL A 295 -0.98 -3.35 -11.58
C VAL A 295 -1.47 -1.95 -11.91
N ALA A 296 -0.86 -0.94 -11.29
CA ALA A 296 -1.17 0.45 -11.57
C ALA A 296 0.11 1.27 -11.80
N ARG A 297 0.11 2.10 -12.85
CA ARG A 297 1.24 2.95 -13.22
C ARG A 297 1.11 4.33 -12.64
N PRO A 298 2.10 4.82 -11.88
CA PRO A 298 2.10 6.19 -11.38
C PRO A 298 2.11 7.22 -12.52
N LEU A 299 1.22 8.19 -12.43
CA LEU A 299 1.16 9.32 -13.34
C LEU A 299 1.65 10.59 -12.65
N ARG A 300 2.18 11.51 -13.45
CA ARG A 300 2.40 12.90 -13.04
C ARG A 300 1.03 13.58 -13.05
N ALA A 301 0.59 14.03 -11.90
CA ALA A 301 -0.65 14.79 -11.75
C ALA A 301 -0.37 16.28 -11.89
#